data_3c2332e9fac68233d252c65f58009592
#
_entry.id   3c2332e9fac68233d252c65f58009592
#
_cell.length_a   1.000
_cell.length_b   1.000
_cell.length_c   1.000
_cell.angle_alpha   90.00
_cell.angle_beta   90.00
_cell.angle_gamma   90.00
#
_symmetry.space_group_name_H-M   'P 1'
#
loop_
_entity.id
_entity.type
_entity.pdbx_description
1 polymer ?
#
loop_
_entity_poly.entity_id
_entity_poly.type
_entity_poly.pdbx_seq_one_letter_code
_entity_poly.pdbx_strand_id
1 'polypeptide(L)'
;MIADIMHPGLINIINEGAKYGDVIIGLFTDKAIATHKRLPYLTYEQREIVVRSINGVADVVPQDDWSYVPNLVKYKPDYIIHGDDWMEGPDKYIRDEVFKVMEAMGGRWLKYHNQRHNF
;
A
#
# COMPACT_ATOMS: atom_id res chain seq x y z
N MET A 1 2.07 1.03 2.07
CA MET A 1 3.09 1.88 1.41
C MET A 1 3.98 2.52 2.43
N ILE A 2 5.27 2.53 2.21
CA ILE A 2 6.22 3.23 3.11
C ILE A 2 6.38 4.69 2.70
N ALA A 3 6.55 4.93 1.42
CA ALA A 3 6.63 6.28 0.82
C ALA A 3 7.70 7.19 1.45
N ASP A 4 8.85 6.62 1.80
CA ASP A 4 9.96 7.41 2.35
C ASP A 4 10.56 8.33 1.27
N ILE A 5 10.76 7.78 0.08
CA ILE A 5 11.18 8.56 -1.09
C ILE A 5 10.13 8.35 -2.17
N MET A 6 9.46 9.43 -2.55
CA MET A 6 8.48 9.35 -3.63
C MET A 6 9.19 9.22 -4.97
N HIS A 7 8.76 8.27 -5.78
CA HIS A 7 9.33 8.04 -7.10
C HIS A 7 8.23 7.61 -8.10
N PRO A 8 8.52 7.60 -9.40
CA PRO A 8 7.49 7.30 -10.41
C PRO A 8 6.75 5.99 -10.21
N GLY A 9 7.41 4.96 -9.67
CA GLY A 9 6.76 3.67 -9.42
C GLY A 9 5.59 3.77 -8.45
N LEU A 10 5.72 4.57 -7.39
CA LEU A 10 4.65 4.79 -6.43
C LEU A 10 3.51 5.59 -7.05
N ILE A 11 3.84 6.62 -7.83
CA ILE A 11 2.85 7.45 -8.51
C ILE A 11 2.08 6.62 -9.54
N ASN A 12 2.77 5.75 -10.27
CA ASN A 12 2.14 4.90 -11.27
C ASN A 12 1.11 3.94 -10.67
N ILE A 13 1.41 3.35 -9.52
CA ILE A 13 0.45 2.45 -8.85
C ILE A 13 -0.76 3.23 -8.33
N ILE A 14 -0.57 4.44 -7.85
CA ILE A 14 -1.67 5.31 -7.42
C ILE A 14 -2.56 5.67 -8.61
N ASN A 15 -1.96 6.05 -9.73
CA ASN A 15 -2.70 6.35 -10.96
C ASN A 15 -3.49 5.14 -11.46
N GLU A 16 -2.91 3.95 -11.37
CA GLU A 16 -3.62 2.71 -11.74
C GLU A 16 -4.83 2.49 -10.83
N GLY A 17 -4.65 2.66 -9.53
CA GLY A 17 -5.75 2.53 -8.57
C GLY A 17 -6.88 3.52 -8.82
N ALA A 18 -6.56 4.73 -9.22
CA ALA A 18 -7.54 5.77 -9.51
C ALA A 18 -8.50 5.41 -10.64
N LYS A 19 -8.12 4.47 -11.51
CA LYS A 19 -9.00 3.97 -12.57
C LYS A 19 -10.16 3.13 -12.05
N TYR A 20 -10.05 2.61 -10.84
CA TYR A 20 -11.05 1.73 -10.22
C TYR A 20 -11.92 2.43 -9.19
N GLY A 21 -11.53 3.60 -8.74
CA GLY A 21 -12.29 4.35 -7.74
C GLY A 21 -11.41 5.26 -6.90
N ASP A 22 -11.93 5.66 -5.77
CA ASP A 22 -11.19 6.50 -4.82
C ASP A 22 -10.03 5.72 -4.21
N VAL A 23 -8.84 6.31 -4.24
CA VAL A 23 -7.64 5.68 -3.73
C VAL A 23 -7.42 6.05 -2.26
N ILE A 24 -7.37 5.04 -1.42
CA ILE A 24 -6.99 5.19 -0.02
C ILE A 24 -5.61 4.53 0.14
N ILE A 25 -4.67 5.26 0.68
CA ILE A 25 -3.31 4.76 0.91
C ILE A 25 -3.18 4.31 2.36
N GLY A 26 -2.86 3.03 2.56
CA GLY A 26 -2.40 2.53 3.85
C GLY A 26 -0.91 2.88 4.01
N LEU A 27 -0.61 3.84 4.87
CA LEU A 27 0.75 4.34 5.06
C LEU A 27 1.32 3.74 6.34
N PHE A 28 2.43 3.01 6.22
CA PHE A 28 3.07 2.38 7.36
C PHE A 28 3.52 3.43 8.39
N THR A 29 3.16 3.19 9.64
CA THR A 29 3.66 4.01 10.75
C THR A 29 5.14 3.72 11.01
N ASP A 30 5.83 4.65 11.66
CA ASP A 30 7.23 4.47 12.02
C ASP A 30 7.40 3.22 12.89
N LYS A 31 6.49 3.00 13.81
CA LYS A 31 6.48 1.81 14.66
C LYS A 31 6.39 0.51 13.86
N ALA A 32 5.50 0.46 12.87
CA ALA A 32 5.35 -0.73 12.03
C ALA A 32 6.61 -0.99 11.21
N ILE A 33 7.21 0.06 10.64
CA ILE A 33 8.44 -0.09 9.86
C ILE A 33 9.58 -0.60 10.74
N ALA A 34 9.71 -0.07 11.95
CA ALA A 34 10.80 -0.42 12.87
C ALA A 34 10.81 -1.91 13.27
N THR A 35 9.68 -2.61 13.13
CA THR A 35 9.63 -4.04 13.46
C THR A 35 10.36 -4.92 12.44
N HIS A 36 10.57 -4.43 11.21
CA HIS A 36 11.14 -5.24 10.11
C HIS A 36 12.27 -4.54 9.37
N LYS A 37 12.36 -3.23 9.44
CA LYS A 37 13.33 -2.42 8.68
C LYS A 37 13.85 -1.29 9.54
N ARG A 38 14.89 -0.61 9.04
CA ARG A 38 15.34 0.63 9.67
C ARG A 38 14.27 1.71 9.51
N LEU A 39 14.28 2.69 10.43
CA LEU A 39 13.38 3.82 10.34
C LEU A 39 13.60 4.60 9.02
N PRO A 40 12.52 5.14 8.44
CA PRO A 40 12.62 5.98 7.25
C PRO A 40 13.27 7.32 7.57
N TYR A 41 13.70 8.03 6.53
CA TYR A 41 14.27 9.38 6.68
C TYR A 41 13.22 10.40 7.08
N LEU A 42 11.99 10.25 6.59
CA LEU A 42 10.87 11.11 6.92
C LEU A 42 9.98 10.46 7.96
N THR A 43 9.48 11.27 8.90
CA THR A 43 8.50 10.80 9.88
C THR A 43 7.17 10.43 9.20
N TYR A 44 6.30 9.73 9.91
CA TYR A 44 4.98 9.41 9.40
C TYR A 44 4.24 10.68 8.96
N GLU A 45 4.25 11.72 9.78
CA GLU A 45 3.57 12.99 9.48
C GLU A 45 4.10 13.65 8.22
N GLN A 46 5.41 13.63 8.03
CA GLN A 46 6.03 14.17 6.81
C GLN A 46 5.67 13.35 5.59
N ARG A 47 5.70 12.03 5.70
CA ARG A 47 5.32 11.13 4.60
C ARG A 47 3.84 11.28 4.26
N GLU A 48 3.00 11.44 5.25
CA GLU A 48 1.57 11.66 5.05
C GLU A 48 1.29 12.93 4.26
N ILE A 49 1.96 14.03 4.58
CA ILE A 49 1.80 15.29 3.84
C ILE A 49 2.13 15.10 2.36
N VAL A 50 3.23 14.41 2.07
CA VAL A 50 3.65 14.17 0.69
C VAL A 50 2.63 13.32 -0.05
N VAL A 51 2.18 12.22 0.56
CA VAL A 51 1.25 11.29 -0.08
C VAL A 51 -0.11 11.96 -0.31
N ARG A 52 -0.61 12.73 0.65
CA ARG A 52 -1.88 13.45 0.50
C ARG A 52 -1.85 14.48 -0.62
N SER A 53 -0.67 14.95 -0.98
CA SER A 53 -0.50 15.95 -2.04
C SER A 53 -0.49 15.35 -3.44
N ILE A 54 -0.48 14.03 -3.57
CA ILE A 54 -0.46 13.36 -4.87
C ILE A 54 -1.86 13.35 -5.45
N ASN A 55 -1.96 13.75 -6.72
CA ASN A 55 -3.22 13.73 -7.43
C ASN A 55 -3.78 12.30 -7.49
N GLY A 56 -5.06 12.15 -7.18
CA GLY A 56 -5.74 10.86 -7.19
C GLY A 56 -5.85 10.20 -5.82
N VAL A 57 -5.12 10.68 -4.81
CA VAL A 57 -5.23 10.15 -3.44
C VAL A 57 -6.43 10.80 -2.76
N ALA A 58 -7.41 9.98 -2.37
CA ALA A 58 -8.60 10.45 -1.68
C ALA A 58 -8.38 10.54 -0.17
N ASP A 59 -7.63 9.61 0.40
CA ASP A 59 -7.34 9.60 1.84
C ASP A 59 -6.07 8.80 2.13
N VAL A 60 -5.51 9.05 3.30
CA VAL A 60 -4.36 8.31 3.82
C VAL A 60 -4.71 7.83 5.21
N VAL A 61 -4.52 6.54 5.46
CA VAL A 61 -4.82 5.93 6.75
C VAL A 61 -3.57 5.27 7.31
N PRO A 62 -3.38 5.26 8.64
CA PRO A 62 -2.21 4.62 9.22
C PRO A 62 -2.31 3.11 9.11
N GLN A 63 -1.18 2.48 8.78
CA GLN A 63 -1.03 1.03 8.83
C GLN A 63 -0.01 0.70 9.93
N ASP A 64 -0.54 0.19 11.05
CA ASP A 64 0.25 -0.05 12.25
C ASP A 64 0.90 -1.44 12.27
N ASP A 65 0.49 -2.31 11.36
CA ASP A 65 0.98 -3.68 11.27
C ASP A 65 1.54 -3.97 9.87
N TRP A 66 2.48 -4.92 9.79
CA TRP A 66 2.89 -5.49 8.51
C TRP A 66 1.73 -6.18 7.80
N SER A 67 0.83 -6.81 8.56
CA SER A 67 -0.38 -7.40 7.98
C SER A 67 -1.34 -6.31 7.52
N TYR A 68 -1.93 -6.50 6.36
CA TYR A 68 -2.94 -5.60 5.81
C TYR A 68 -4.35 -5.90 6.35
N VAL A 69 -4.52 -7.04 7.01
CA VAL A 69 -5.83 -7.51 7.45
C VAL A 69 -6.60 -6.52 8.32
N PRO A 70 -5.99 -5.88 9.34
CA PRO A 70 -6.74 -4.93 10.17
C PRO A 70 -7.39 -3.80 9.37
N ASN A 71 -6.65 -3.21 8.42
CA ASN A 71 -7.18 -2.13 7.59
C ASN A 71 -8.18 -2.65 6.56
N LEU A 72 -8.00 -3.84 6.02
CA LEU A 72 -8.96 -4.43 5.09
C LEU A 72 -10.31 -4.66 5.78
N VAL A 73 -10.29 -5.16 7.01
CA VAL A 73 -11.50 -5.39 7.79
C VAL A 73 -12.18 -4.07 8.16
N LYS A 74 -11.39 -3.05 8.51
CA LYS A 74 -11.92 -1.74 8.94
C LYS A 74 -12.51 -0.95 7.78
N TYR A 75 -11.82 -0.87 6.66
CA TYR A 75 -12.20 -0.01 5.53
C TYR A 75 -12.96 -0.73 4.43
N LYS A 76 -12.89 -2.04 4.37
CA LYS A 76 -13.62 -2.89 3.41
C LYS A 76 -13.52 -2.39 1.97
N PRO A 77 -12.30 -2.28 1.42
CA PRO A 77 -12.16 -1.80 0.05
C PRO A 77 -12.72 -2.80 -0.96
N ASP A 78 -13.19 -2.29 -2.09
CA ASP A 78 -13.63 -3.14 -3.19
C ASP A 78 -12.44 -3.79 -3.90
N TYR A 79 -11.32 -3.07 -3.96
CA TYR A 79 -10.08 -3.52 -4.59
C TYR A 79 -8.90 -3.25 -3.68
N ILE A 80 -7.92 -4.13 -3.72
CA ILE A 80 -6.60 -3.84 -3.20
C ILE A 80 -5.59 -3.95 -4.34
N ILE A 81 -4.70 -2.96 -4.45
CA ILE A 81 -3.67 -2.94 -5.48
C ILE A 81 -2.32 -2.96 -4.81
N HIS A 82 -1.45 -3.86 -5.25
CA HIS A 82 -0.10 -3.96 -4.76
C HIS A 82 0.84 -4.28 -5.92
N GLY A 83 2.12 -3.95 -5.75
CA GLY A 83 3.14 -4.33 -6.70
C GLY A 83 3.34 -5.85 -6.73
N ASP A 84 4.02 -6.32 -7.77
CA ASP A 84 4.26 -7.74 -7.99
C ASP A 84 5.38 -8.33 -7.11
N ASP A 85 6.07 -7.50 -6.34
CA ASP A 85 7.10 -7.93 -5.40
C ASP A 85 6.57 -8.79 -4.25
N TRP A 86 5.26 -8.87 -4.09
CA TRP A 86 4.60 -9.78 -3.15
C TRP A 86 4.62 -11.24 -3.58
N MET A 87 4.90 -11.51 -4.83
CA MET A 87 4.71 -12.85 -5.40
C MET A 87 5.68 -13.88 -4.84
N GLU A 88 6.84 -13.43 -4.40
CA GLU A 88 7.91 -14.29 -3.91
C GLU A 88 8.57 -13.66 -2.69
N GLY A 89 9.38 -14.45 -2.00
CA GLY A 89 10.17 -13.98 -0.88
C GLY A 89 9.49 -14.18 0.46
N PRO A 90 10.11 -13.63 1.54
CA PRO A 90 9.66 -13.87 2.91
C PRO A 90 8.28 -13.29 3.23
N ASP A 91 7.83 -12.31 2.45
CA ASP A 91 6.55 -11.64 2.70
C ASP A 91 5.37 -12.26 1.96
N LYS A 92 5.58 -13.40 1.32
CA LYS A 92 4.52 -14.10 0.58
C LYS A 92 3.31 -14.44 1.44
N TYR A 93 3.51 -14.73 2.72
CA TYR A 93 2.40 -15.03 3.63
C TYR A 93 1.44 -13.85 3.79
N ILE A 94 1.94 -12.63 3.70
CA ILE A 94 1.13 -11.41 3.77
C ILE A 94 0.16 -11.36 2.59
N ARG A 95 0.64 -11.68 1.40
CA ARG A 95 -0.19 -11.78 0.20
C ARG A 95 -1.29 -12.83 0.38
N ASP A 96 -0.95 -13.99 0.92
CA ASP A 96 -1.91 -15.08 1.10
C ASP A 96 -3.02 -14.68 2.09
N GLU A 97 -2.68 -13.96 3.16
CA GLU A 97 -3.68 -13.39 4.07
C GLU A 97 -4.62 -12.43 3.36
N VAL A 98 -4.07 -11.55 2.54
CA VAL A 98 -4.86 -10.56 1.78
C VAL A 98 -5.83 -11.26 0.85
N PHE A 99 -5.38 -12.29 0.13
CA PHE A 99 -6.25 -13.07 -0.76
C PHE A 99 -7.44 -13.65 -0.03
N LYS A 100 -7.20 -14.27 1.12
CA LYS A 100 -8.27 -14.90 1.89
C LYS A 100 -9.30 -13.87 2.37
N VAL A 101 -8.83 -12.75 2.90
CA VAL A 101 -9.71 -11.72 3.43
C VAL A 101 -10.51 -11.05 2.33
N MET A 102 -9.86 -10.70 1.22
CA MET A 102 -10.55 -10.07 0.09
C MET A 102 -11.58 -11.01 -0.53
N GLU A 103 -11.27 -12.28 -0.69
CA GLU A 103 -12.20 -13.27 -1.18
C GLU A 103 -13.44 -13.38 -0.28
N ALA A 104 -13.23 -13.45 1.04
CA ALA A 104 -14.31 -13.52 2.02
C ALA A 104 -15.20 -12.29 2.02
N MET A 105 -14.64 -11.11 1.69
CA MET A 105 -15.38 -9.84 1.64
C MET A 105 -16.01 -9.55 0.28
N GLY A 106 -15.77 -10.40 -0.73
CA GLY A 106 -16.26 -10.19 -2.08
C GLY A 106 -15.50 -9.14 -2.88
N GLY A 107 -14.34 -8.72 -2.40
CA GLY A 107 -13.47 -7.78 -3.09
C GLY A 107 -12.52 -8.47 -4.06
N ARG A 108 -11.67 -7.68 -4.70
CA ARG A 108 -10.70 -8.17 -5.67
C ARG A 108 -9.31 -7.66 -5.39
N TRP A 109 -8.33 -8.50 -5.64
CA TRP A 109 -6.92 -8.14 -5.61
C TRP A 109 -6.44 -7.86 -7.04
N LEU A 110 -5.74 -6.74 -7.22
CA LEU A 110 -5.18 -6.35 -8.51
C LEU A 110 -3.67 -6.25 -8.38
N LYS A 111 -2.98 -7.01 -9.21
CA LYS A 111 -1.54 -6.99 -9.27
C LYS A 111 -1.09 -5.92 -10.25
N TYR A 112 -0.14 -5.10 -9.85
CA TYR A 112 0.45 -4.09 -10.70
C TYR A 112 1.90 -4.45 -11.04
N HIS A 113 2.22 -4.55 -12.32
CA HIS A 113 3.58 -4.76 -12.79
C HIS A 113 4.32 -3.44 -12.85
N ASN A 114 5.30 -3.29 -11.97
CA ASN A 114 6.11 -2.09 -11.94
C ASN A 114 7.21 -2.19 -13.00
N GLN A 115 7.20 -1.30 -13.98
CA GLN A 115 8.18 -1.30 -15.06
C GLN A 115 9.41 -0.51 -14.62
N ARG A 116 10.33 -1.18 -13.95
CA ARG A 116 11.49 -0.55 -13.30
C ARG A 116 12.39 0.19 -14.29
N HIS A 117 12.49 -0.29 -15.51
CA HIS A 117 13.32 0.36 -16.54
C HIS A 117 12.81 1.72 -16.97
N ASN A 118 11.65 2.13 -16.52
CA ASN A 118 11.07 3.44 -16.82
C ASN A 118 11.47 4.53 -15.83
N PHE A 119 12.32 4.21 -14.88
CA PHE A 119 12.72 5.16 -13.82
C PHE A 119 14.09 5.75 -14.07
#